data_3a0b957c20a4e5b91b3080805a67bd42
#
_entry.id   3a0b957c20a4e5b91b3080805a67bd42
#
_cell.length_a   1.000
_cell.length_b   1.000
_cell.length_c   1.000
_cell.angle_alpha   90.00
_cell.angle_beta   90.00
_cell.angle_gamma   90.00
#
_symmetry.space_group_name_H-M   'P 1'
#
loop_
_entity.id
_entity.type
_entity.pdbx_description
1 polymer ?
#
loop_
_entity_poly.entity_id
_entity_poly.type
_entity_poly.pdbx_seq_one_letter_code
_entity_poly.pdbx_strand_id
1 'polypeptide(L)'
;LELPLREPKNSKIPKNLANAINYQPIEILKARDFILVYDNQLKIENIKINRFEFDKINIDPGGVAFTSPGKYCDFVSRFFTPQSSIFEDSVTGSSHCSLIPYWSRRLNKKKLKSIQLSERTGILGCEANKNHVLISGKAKTYLKGKIFI
;
A
#
# COMPACT_ATOMS: atom_id res chain seq x y z
N LEU A 1 5.88 14.72 3.10
CA LEU A 1 5.71 14.06 4.39
C LEU A 1 6.91 13.21 4.70
N GLU A 2 7.39 13.28 5.95
CA GLU A 2 8.37 12.37 6.52
C GLU A 2 7.64 11.41 7.46
N LEU A 3 7.84 10.10 7.27
CA LEU A 3 7.17 9.05 8.03
C LEU A 3 8.18 7.99 8.50
N PRO A 4 7.90 7.27 9.59
CA PRO A 4 8.82 6.22 10.07
C PRO A 4 8.95 5.10 9.06
N LEU A 5 10.18 4.64 8.83
CA LEU A 5 10.45 3.43 8.06
C LEU A 5 9.97 2.22 8.86
N ARG A 6 9.23 1.32 8.21
CA ARG A 6 8.76 0.05 8.78
C ARG A 6 9.22 -1.09 7.90
N GLU A 7 10.33 -1.71 8.24
CA GLU A 7 10.89 -2.82 7.47
C GLU A 7 9.95 -4.03 7.49
N PRO A 8 9.40 -4.46 6.35
CA PRO A 8 8.52 -5.61 6.31
C PRO A 8 9.33 -6.91 6.34
N LYS A 9 8.80 -7.91 7.05
CA LYS A 9 9.39 -9.23 7.21
C LYS A 9 8.52 -10.30 6.56
N ASN A 10 9.13 -11.40 6.12
CA ASN A 10 8.41 -12.55 5.58
C ASN A 10 7.34 -13.03 6.57
N SER A 11 6.19 -13.36 6.05
CA SER A 11 5.03 -13.78 6.83
C SER A 11 4.25 -14.88 6.11
N LYS A 12 3.36 -15.54 6.84
CA LYS A 12 2.39 -16.46 6.26
C LYS A 12 1.07 -15.73 6.01
N ILE A 13 0.40 -16.07 4.91
CA ILE A 13 -0.92 -15.52 4.62
C ILE A 13 -1.96 -16.14 5.56
N PRO A 14 -2.79 -15.36 6.26
CA PRO A 14 -3.94 -15.89 7.01
C PRO A 14 -4.91 -16.60 6.06
N LYS A 15 -5.52 -17.71 6.50
CA LYS A 15 -6.46 -18.50 5.71
C LYS A 15 -7.60 -17.66 5.12
N ASN A 16 -8.19 -16.78 5.94
CA ASN A 16 -9.27 -15.90 5.50
C ASN A 16 -8.81 -14.91 4.42
N LEU A 17 -7.57 -14.39 4.53
CA LEU A 17 -6.99 -13.53 3.50
C LEU A 17 -6.74 -14.29 2.20
N ALA A 18 -6.21 -15.51 2.29
CA ALA A 18 -6.00 -16.36 1.10
C ALA A 18 -7.32 -16.70 0.39
N ASN A 19 -8.39 -16.95 1.15
CA ASN A 19 -9.73 -17.23 0.60
C ASN A 19 -10.44 -15.98 0.06
N ALA A 20 -10.04 -14.80 0.53
CA ALA A 20 -10.67 -13.54 0.15
C ALA A 20 -10.23 -13.04 -1.23
N ILE A 21 -9.11 -13.50 -1.78
CA ILE A 21 -8.46 -12.93 -2.96
C ILE A 21 -8.51 -13.87 -4.16
N ASN A 22 -8.68 -13.29 -5.35
CA ASN A 22 -8.77 -14.06 -6.60
C ASN A 22 -7.41 -14.46 -7.19
N TYR A 23 -6.30 -13.80 -6.81
CA TYR A 23 -4.93 -14.14 -7.22
C TYR A 23 -4.06 -14.38 -6.01
N GLN A 24 -3.32 -15.49 -6.00
CA GLN A 24 -2.35 -15.74 -4.93
C GLN A 24 -1.08 -14.90 -5.14
N PRO A 25 -0.53 -14.27 -4.08
CA PRO A 25 0.69 -13.51 -4.16
C PRO A 25 1.91 -14.44 -4.32
N ILE A 26 2.98 -13.92 -4.91
CA ILE A 26 4.28 -14.60 -5.02
C ILE A 26 5.13 -14.44 -3.75
N GLU A 27 4.87 -13.40 -2.97
CA GLU A 27 5.58 -13.11 -1.72
C GLU A 27 4.62 -12.46 -0.73
N ILE A 28 4.74 -12.80 0.54
CA ILE A 28 3.89 -12.31 1.63
C ILE A 28 4.78 -11.74 2.72
N LEU A 29 4.56 -10.48 3.02
CA LEU A 29 5.30 -9.76 4.04
C LEU A 29 4.32 -9.14 5.05
N LYS A 30 4.84 -8.82 6.23
CA LYS A 30 4.10 -8.11 7.28
C LYS A 30 5.03 -7.13 8.01
N ALA A 31 4.51 -5.94 8.22
CA ALA A 31 4.96 -4.96 9.20
C ALA A 31 3.75 -4.59 10.06
N ARG A 32 3.28 -3.33 10.02
CA ARG A 32 1.95 -2.99 10.53
C ARG A 32 0.86 -3.62 9.65
N ASP A 33 1.01 -3.47 8.33
CA ASP A 33 0.09 -3.98 7.32
C ASP A 33 0.61 -5.30 6.74
N PHE A 34 -0.28 -6.14 6.19
CA PHE A 34 0.15 -7.18 5.26
C PHE A 34 0.53 -6.57 3.92
N ILE A 35 1.57 -7.10 3.31
CA ILE A 35 2.01 -6.73 1.95
C ILE A 35 1.99 -7.99 1.11
N LEU A 36 1.12 -8.01 0.12
CA LEU A 36 0.97 -9.09 -0.85
C LEU A 36 1.62 -8.66 -2.16
N VAL A 37 2.71 -9.31 -2.52
CA VAL A 37 3.49 -8.98 -3.71
C VAL A 37 3.07 -9.87 -4.88
N TYR A 38 2.91 -9.27 -6.04
CA TYR A 38 2.55 -9.93 -7.30
C TYR A 38 3.61 -9.66 -8.36
N ASP A 39 3.61 -10.49 -9.39
CA ASP A 39 4.58 -10.47 -10.50
C ASP A 39 4.32 -9.36 -11.53
N ASN A 40 3.07 -8.90 -11.66
CA ASN A 40 2.70 -7.91 -12.67
C ASN A 40 1.54 -7.00 -12.25
N GLN A 41 1.47 -5.82 -12.88
CA GLN A 41 0.47 -4.78 -12.60
C GLN A 41 -0.96 -5.22 -12.93
N LEU A 42 -1.18 -6.06 -13.97
CA LEU A 42 -2.53 -6.50 -14.36
C LEU A 42 -3.23 -7.25 -13.23
N LYS A 43 -2.49 -8.01 -12.40
CA LYS A 43 -3.06 -8.67 -11.22
C LYS A 43 -3.54 -7.64 -10.19
N ILE A 44 -2.80 -6.54 -10.00
CA ILE A 44 -3.22 -5.47 -9.07
C ILE A 44 -4.46 -4.75 -9.59
N GLU A 45 -4.51 -4.44 -10.89
CA GLU A 45 -5.67 -3.79 -11.53
C GLU A 45 -6.93 -4.64 -11.41
N ASN A 46 -6.79 -5.98 -11.56
CA ASN A 46 -7.90 -6.93 -11.58
C ASN A 46 -8.10 -7.68 -10.25
N ILE A 47 -7.50 -7.21 -9.15
CA ILE A 47 -7.72 -7.81 -7.83
C ILE A 47 -9.21 -7.70 -7.46
N LYS A 48 -9.79 -8.82 -7.09
CA LYS A 48 -11.15 -8.91 -6.56
C LYS A 48 -11.08 -9.47 -5.15
N ILE A 49 -11.79 -8.85 -4.24
CA ILE A 49 -11.77 -9.22 -2.83
C ILE A 49 -13.18 -9.63 -2.40
N ASN A 50 -13.31 -10.84 -1.91
CA ASN A 50 -14.51 -11.28 -1.20
C ASN A 50 -14.50 -10.61 0.19
N ARG A 51 -15.33 -9.57 0.35
CA ARG A 51 -15.38 -8.77 1.56
C ARG A 51 -15.76 -9.59 2.80
N PHE A 52 -16.67 -10.55 2.66
CA PHE A 52 -17.09 -11.40 3.78
C PHE A 52 -15.92 -12.20 4.39
N GLU A 53 -15.03 -12.77 3.56
CA GLU A 53 -13.82 -13.44 4.04
C GLU A 53 -12.75 -12.45 4.52
N PHE A 54 -12.63 -11.32 3.82
CA PHE A 54 -11.65 -10.29 4.14
C PHE A 54 -11.93 -9.63 5.50
N ASP A 55 -13.19 -9.34 5.82
CA ASP A 55 -13.58 -8.72 7.09
C ASP A 55 -13.41 -9.64 8.31
N LYS A 56 -13.13 -10.93 8.12
CA LYS A 56 -12.74 -11.85 9.20
C LYS A 56 -11.28 -11.73 9.64
N ILE A 57 -10.48 -10.91 8.93
CA ILE A 57 -9.06 -10.74 9.25
C ILE A 57 -8.94 -9.77 10.42
N ASN A 58 -8.23 -10.18 11.46
CA ASN A 58 -7.92 -9.31 12.60
C ASN A 58 -6.51 -8.72 12.42
N ILE A 59 -6.43 -7.46 11.99
CA ILE A 59 -5.18 -6.70 11.82
C ILE A 59 -5.31 -5.25 12.29
N ASP A 60 -6.14 -4.99 13.28
CA ASP A 60 -6.29 -3.64 13.84
C ASP A 60 -5.12 -3.27 14.79
N PRO A 61 -4.44 -2.14 14.60
CA PRO A 61 -4.55 -1.22 13.46
C PRO A 61 -3.77 -1.72 12.24
N GLY A 62 -4.38 -1.67 11.05
CA GLY A 62 -3.68 -2.00 9.81
C GLY A 62 -4.62 -2.32 8.65
N GLY A 63 -4.02 -2.75 7.54
CA GLY A 63 -4.71 -3.16 6.33
C GLY A 63 -3.86 -4.10 5.49
N VAL A 64 -4.26 -4.28 4.24
CA VAL A 64 -3.58 -5.13 3.28
C VAL A 64 -3.19 -4.30 2.06
N ALA A 65 -1.90 -4.20 1.80
CA ALA A 65 -1.33 -3.62 0.60
C ALA A 65 -1.09 -4.72 -0.44
N PHE A 66 -1.65 -4.54 -1.61
CA PHE A 66 -1.39 -5.34 -2.81
C PHE A 66 -0.42 -4.56 -3.67
N THR A 67 0.68 -5.16 -4.12
CA THR A 67 1.72 -4.43 -4.86
C THR A 67 2.41 -5.30 -5.91
N SER A 68 2.91 -4.65 -6.97
CA SER A 68 3.70 -5.28 -8.02
C SER A 68 4.63 -4.26 -8.69
N PRO A 69 5.59 -4.70 -9.54
CA PRO A 69 6.28 -3.80 -10.44
C PRO A 69 5.28 -2.99 -11.27
N GLY A 70 5.56 -1.71 -11.49
CA GLY A 70 4.73 -0.83 -12.30
C GLY A 70 5.15 -0.83 -13.78
N LYS A 71 4.18 -0.66 -14.69
CA LYS A 71 4.46 -0.54 -16.13
C LYS A 71 5.10 0.81 -16.49
N TYR A 72 4.69 1.89 -15.81
CA TYR A 72 5.13 3.27 -16.10
C TYR A 72 5.69 3.98 -14.86
N CYS A 73 5.93 3.21 -13.80
CA CYS A 73 6.50 3.66 -12.53
C CYS A 73 7.31 2.52 -11.92
N ASP A 74 7.95 2.75 -10.79
CA ASP A 74 8.77 1.72 -10.15
C ASP A 74 7.89 0.61 -9.56
N PHE A 75 6.78 0.98 -8.92
CA PHE A 75 5.80 0.01 -8.41
C PHE A 75 4.40 0.61 -8.36
N VAL A 76 3.42 -0.29 -8.33
CA VAL A 76 2.02 0.04 -8.12
C VAL A 76 1.49 -0.60 -6.85
N SER A 77 0.42 -0.02 -6.29
CA SER A 77 -0.24 -0.59 -5.11
C SER A 77 -1.74 -0.34 -5.12
N ARG A 78 -2.47 -1.14 -4.33
CA ARG A 78 -3.84 -0.87 -3.83
C ARG A 78 -3.87 -1.19 -2.35
N PHE A 79 -4.72 -0.54 -1.58
CA PHE A 79 -4.78 -0.72 -0.13
C PHE A 79 -6.22 -0.88 0.35
N PHE A 80 -6.45 -1.96 1.09
CA PHE A 80 -7.76 -2.31 1.63
C PHE A 80 -7.71 -2.49 3.14
N THR A 81 -8.76 -2.04 3.81
CA THR A 81 -8.89 -2.15 5.27
C THR A 81 -10.09 -3.01 5.61
N PRO A 82 -9.91 -4.14 6.32
CA PRO A 82 -11.02 -4.97 6.76
C PRO A 82 -11.90 -4.21 7.76
N GLN A 83 -13.19 -4.53 7.79
CA GLN A 83 -14.19 -3.98 8.71
C GLN A 83 -14.35 -2.45 8.64
N SER A 84 -13.74 -1.79 7.67
CA SER A 84 -13.81 -0.35 7.49
C SER A 84 -15.00 0.05 6.60
N SER A 85 -15.62 1.20 6.91
CA SER A 85 -16.59 1.83 6.02
C SER A 85 -15.95 2.28 4.69
N ILE A 86 -14.69 2.71 4.74
CA ILE A 86 -13.86 2.97 3.55
C ILE A 86 -13.05 1.71 3.29
N PHE A 87 -13.57 0.84 2.41
CA PHE A 87 -12.98 -0.46 2.12
C PHE A 87 -11.64 -0.34 1.39
N GLU A 88 -11.58 0.47 0.34
CA GLU A 88 -10.35 0.78 -0.40
C GLU A 88 -9.95 2.23 -0.16
N ASP A 89 -8.75 2.44 0.37
CA ASP A 89 -8.18 3.78 0.55
C ASP A 89 -7.60 4.31 -0.76
N SER A 90 -7.94 5.54 -1.09
CA SER A 90 -7.55 6.17 -2.35
C SER A 90 -6.05 6.38 -2.49
N VAL A 91 -5.38 6.86 -1.43
CA VAL A 91 -3.91 7.07 -1.39
C VAL A 91 -3.42 6.92 0.05
N THR A 92 -2.69 5.85 0.31
CA THR A 92 -2.31 5.43 1.66
C THR A 92 -0.84 5.74 1.96
N GLY A 93 -0.59 6.87 2.58
CA GLY A 93 0.78 7.25 2.99
C GLY A 93 1.41 6.25 3.97
N SER A 94 0.64 5.75 4.93
CA SER A 94 1.14 4.85 5.98
C SER A 94 1.59 3.48 5.47
N SER A 95 0.99 2.93 4.41
CA SER A 95 1.44 1.69 3.79
C SER A 95 2.79 1.84 3.09
N HIS A 96 3.07 3.05 2.58
CA HIS A 96 4.34 3.38 1.94
C HIS A 96 5.52 3.40 2.91
N CYS A 97 5.29 3.47 4.22
CA CYS A 97 6.33 3.25 5.24
C CYS A 97 7.01 1.88 5.08
N SER A 98 6.30 0.89 4.54
CA SER A 98 6.81 -0.46 4.31
C SER A 98 7.04 -0.77 2.82
N LEU A 99 6.21 -0.23 1.92
CA LEU A 99 6.38 -0.43 0.48
C LEU A 99 7.68 0.20 -0.04
N ILE A 100 8.04 1.39 0.44
CA ILE A 100 9.26 2.10 0.01
C ILE A 100 10.54 1.31 0.34
N PRO A 101 10.81 0.86 1.59
CA PRO A 101 12.03 0.09 1.87
C PRO A 101 12.06 -1.24 1.12
N TYR A 102 10.93 -1.92 0.96
CA TYR A 102 10.83 -3.14 0.17
C TYR A 102 11.24 -2.91 -1.30
N TRP A 103 10.60 -1.97 -1.99
CA TRP A 103 10.88 -1.71 -3.41
C TRP A 103 12.22 -1.05 -3.65
N SER A 104 12.68 -0.18 -2.72
CA SER A 104 14.02 0.42 -2.77
C SER A 104 15.11 -0.65 -2.81
N ARG A 105 15.01 -1.65 -1.92
CA ARG A 105 15.94 -2.77 -1.87
C ARG A 105 15.82 -3.66 -3.12
N ARG A 106 14.59 -4.03 -3.51
CA ARG A 106 14.34 -4.91 -4.66
C ARG A 106 14.81 -4.33 -5.98
N LEU A 107 14.68 -3.01 -6.17
CA LEU A 107 15.08 -2.30 -7.38
C LEU A 107 16.47 -1.66 -7.29
N ASN A 108 17.12 -1.74 -6.13
CA ASN A 108 18.38 -1.04 -5.83
C ASN A 108 18.31 0.46 -6.16
N LYS A 109 17.19 1.10 -5.78
CA LYS A 109 16.91 2.52 -6.04
C LYS A 109 16.49 3.22 -4.75
N LYS A 110 17.09 4.36 -4.45
CA LYS A 110 16.75 5.18 -3.28
C LYS A 110 15.51 6.03 -3.52
N LYS A 111 15.35 6.57 -4.73
CA LYS A 111 14.20 7.39 -5.14
C LYS A 111 13.32 6.58 -6.08
N LEU A 112 12.03 6.53 -5.79
CA LEU A 112 11.04 5.73 -6.48
C LEU A 112 9.83 6.57 -6.86
N LYS A 113 9.15 6.16 -7.92
CA LYS A 113 7.83 6.65 -8.30
C LYS A 113 6.81 5.53 -8.09
N SER A 114 5.77 5.78 -7.31
CA SER A 114 4.67 4.86 -7.06
C SER A 114 3.36 5.40 -7.63
N ILE A 115 2.48 4.46 -8.03
CA ILE A 115 1.09 4.77 -8.36
C ILE A 115 0.19 3.84 -7.53
N GLN A 116 -0.69 4.43 -6.71
CA GLN A 116 -1.76 3.67 -6.06
C GLN A 116 -2.97 3.63 -6.98
N LEU A 117 -3.32 2.41 -7.45
CA LEU A 117 -4.32 2.15 -8.49
C LEU A 117 -5.74 2.02 -7.90
N SER A 118 -6.10 2.86 -6.95
CA SER A 118 -7.47 2.99 -6.48
C SER A 118 -8.37 3.62 -7.55
N GLU A 119 -9.68 3.65 -7.34
CA GLU A 119 -10.63 4.32 -8.24
C GLU A 119 -10.20 5.78 -8.55
N ARG A 120 -9.76 6.52 -7.53
CA ARG A 120 -9.31 7.92 -7.68
C ARG A 120 -7.88 8.04 -8.21
N THR A 121 -7.08 7.00 -8.06
CA THR A 121 -5.65 6.93 -8.38
C THR A 121 -4.81 8.03 -7.70
N GLY A 122 -3.62 7.69 -7.24
CA GLY A 122 -2.66 8.63 -6.66
C GLY A 122 -1.23 8.36 -7.11
N ILE A 123 -0.50 9.44 -7.43
CA ILE A 123 0.91 9.37 -7.81
C ILE A 123 1.75 9.90 -6.66
N LEU A 124 2.75 9.11 -6.24
CA LEU A 124 3.63 9.45 -5.12
C LEU A 124 5.09 9.40 -5.58
N GLY A 125 5.83 10.45 -5.21
CA GLY A 125 7.29 10.38 -5.16
C GLY A 125 7.71 9.81 -3.81
N CYS A 126 8.62 8.84 -3.82
CA CYS A 126 9.02 8.06 -2.66
C CYS A 126 10.54 8.11 -2.53
N GLU A 127 11.05 8.24 -1.30
CA GLU A 127 12.50 8.14 -1.04
C GLU A 127 12.75 7.36 0.25
N ALA A 128 13.65 6.36 0.15
CA ALA A 128 14.10 5.57 1.30
C ALA A 128 15.32 6.23 1.97
N ASN A 129 15.23 6.49 3.26
CA ASN A 129 16.33 6.92 4.12
C ASN A 129 16.58 5.89 5.23
N LYS A 130 17.63 6.07 6.03
CA LYS A 130 18.04 5.07 7.04
C LYS A 130 16.90 4.69 8.01
N ASN A 131 16.21 5.69 8.58
CA ASN A 131 15.20 5.49 9.63
C ASN A 131 13.82 6.02 9.27
N HIS A 132 13.67 6.66 8.12
CA HIS A 132 12.43 7.26 7.67
C HIS A 132 12.27 7.15 6.16
N VAL A 133 11.06 7.37 5.71
CA VAL A 133 10.72 7.48 4.30
C VAL A 133 10.17 8.88 4.02
N LEU A 134 10.50 9.42 2.84
CA LEU A 134 9.91 10.66 2.37
C LEU A 134 8.87 10.34 1.30
N ILE A 135 7.69 10.91 1.47
CA ILE A 135 6.58 10.78 0.52
C ILE A 135 6.18 12.16 0.06
N SER A 136 6.10 12.33 -1.25
CA SER A 136 5.62 13.55 -1.91
C SER A 136 4.46 13.25 -2.84
N GLY A 137 3.56 14.21 -2.99
CA GLY A 137 2.42 14.14 -3.88
C GLY A 137 1.97 15.54 -4.27
N LYS A 138 1.08 15.63 -5.25
CA LYS A 138 0.47 16.91 -5.66
C LYS A 138 -0.79 17.15 -4.83
N ALA A 139 -0.98 18.39 -4.38
CA ALA A 139 -2.19 18.85 -3.71
C ALA A 139 -2.62 20.21 -4.28
N LYS A 140 -3.93 20.46 -4.26
CA LYS A 140 -4.50 21.76 -4.67
C LYS A 140 -5.23 22.36 -3.47
N THR A 141 -4.92 23.61 -3.13
CA THR A 141 -5.65 24.33 -2.10
C THR A 141 -7.08 24.58 -2.59
N TYR A 142 -8.05 24.08 -1.85
CA TYR A 142 -9.48 24.26 -2.15
C TYR A 142 -10.07 25.42 -1.35
N LEU A 143 -9.70 25.53 -0.06
CA LEU A 143 -10.22 26.54 0.84
C LEU A 143 -9.13 27.04 1.80
N LYS A 144 -9.14 28.34 2.09
CA LYS A 144 -8.42 28.94 3.23
C LYS A 144 -9.43 29.64 4.09
N GLY A 145 -9.37 29.45 5.42
CA GLY A 145 -10.27 30.07 6.38
C GLY A 145 -9.61 30.32 7.72
N LYS A 146 -10.30 31.08 8.59
CA LYS A 146 -9.93 31.27 10.00
C LYS A 146 -11.02 30.64 10.87
N ILE A 147 -10.61 29.96 11.91
CA ILE A 147 -11.49 29.45 12.96
C ILE A 147 -11.20 30.26 14.20
N PHE A 148 -12.24 30.80 14.81
CA PHE A 148 -12.15 31.47 16.10
C PHE A 148 -12.64 30.49 17.16
N ILE A 149 -11.78 30.19 18.14
CA ILE A 149 -12.04 29.26 19.23
C ILE A 149 -12.18 30.07 20.51
#